data_2a722e4dddf7808cc6bb851c51723f06
#
_entry.id   2a722e4dddf7808cc6bb851c51723f06
#
_cell.length_a   1.000
_cell.length_b   1.000
_cell.length_c   1.000
_cell.angle_alpha   90.00
_cell.angle_beta   90.00
_cell.angle_gamma   90.00
#
_symmetry.space_group_name_H-M   'P 1'
#
loop_
_entity.id
_entity.type
_entity.pdbx_description
1 polymer ?
#
loop_
_entity_poly.entity_id
_entity_poly.type
_entity_poly.pdbx_seq_one_letter_code
_entity_poly.pdbx_strand_id
1 'polypeptide(L)'
;DSSNYLYNKYKGKSAGKISDEQWKELDEQIAKFGIRNATTTCIAPTGTISMIASASGGVEPLFGLVFSRLIMDGTEMLEVNPIFKDYAIEHGFYSEKLMKEIAKTGSVAHVDGVPEDAKRIFVTAHDVSPYWHVKMQAAFQLHTDNAVSKTVNFEEHATRKDIEEAYILAYENNLKGITVYRNNSRQFQPMNLDDKKKKTEEDKKEETVVEEPVASEEPTGEIKTV
;
A
#
# COMPACT_ATOMS: atom_id res chain seq x y z
N ASP A 1 -19.93 4.43 19.16
CA ASP A 1 -18.92 4.98 20.07
C ASP A 1 -17.66 4.15 20.05
N SER A 2 -16.76 4.45 19.11
CA SER A 2 -15.48 3.74 18.97
C SER A 2 -14.56 3.94 20.18
N SER A 3 -14.62 5.10 20.83
CA SER A 3 -13.89 5.40 22.05
C SER A 3 -14.28 4.45 23.20
N ASN A 4 -15.57 4.23 23.40
CA ASN A 4 -16.06 3.29 24.40
C ASN A 4 -15.69 1.82 24.12
N TYR A 5 -15.68 1.43 22.84
CA TYR A 5 -15.25 0.08 22.46
C TYR A 5 -13.77 -0.15 22.77
N LEU A 6 -12.90 0.79 22.37
CA LEU A 6 -11.46 0.68 22.62
C LEU A 6 -11.16 0.77 24.13
N TYR A 7 -11.79 1.70 24.85
CA TYR A 7 -11.67 1.81 26.28
C TYR A 7 -12.02 0.50 26.99
N ASN A 8 -13.18 -0.08 26.69
CA ASN A 8 -13.62 -1.32 27.33
C ASN A 8 -12.80 -2.55 26.94
N LYS A 9 -12.32 -2.60 25.69
CA LYS A 9 -11.50 -3.71 25.18
C LYS A 9 -10.08 -3.70 25.75
N TYR A 10 -9.50 -2.52 25.93
CA TYR A 10 -8.09 -2.36 26.36
C TYR A 10 -7.94 -1.86 27.80
N LYS A 11 -9.03 -1.72 28.52
CA LYS A 11 -9.02 -1.37 29.94
C LYS A 11 -8.05 -2.27 30.70
N GLY A 12 -7.02 -1.70 31.30
CA GLY A 12 -5.97 -2.41 32.02
C GLY A 12 -4.97 -3.18 31.14
N LYS A 13 -5.02 -3.01 29.80
CA LYS A 13 -4.11 -3.68 28.85
C LYS A 13 -3.37 -2.68 27.95
N SER A 14 -3.42 -1.39 28.24
CA SER A 14 -2.73 -0.42 27.40
C SER A 14 -1.22 -0.66 27.50
N ALA A 15 -0.58 -0.89 26.36
CA ALA A 15 0.87 -1.00 26.26
C ALA A 15 1.57 0.35 26.52
N GLY A 16 0.79 1.39 26.82
CA GLY A 16 1.24 2.75 27.09
C GLY A 16 1.29 3.08 28.58
N LYS A 17 2.02 4.12 28.91
CA LYS A 17 2.14 4.70 30.27
C LYS A 17 0.91 5.49 30.72
N ILE A 18 -0.20 5.42 29.99
CA ILE A 18 -1.43 6.19 30.27
C ILE A 18 -2.34 5.33 31.14
N SER A 19 -2.68 5.83 32.34
CA SER A 19 -3.57 5.13 33.28
C SER A 19 -5.05 5.30 32.88
N ASP A 20 -5.90 4.42 33.45
CA ASP A 20 -7.35 4.49 33.27
C ASP A 20 -7.92 5.83 33.79
N GLU A 21 -7.33 6.38 34.86
CA GLU A 21 -7.71 7.68 35.42
C GLU A 21 -7.40 8.81 34.44
N GLN A 22 -6.25 8.79 33.78
CA GLN A 22 -5.88 9.77 32.74
C GLN A 22 -6.83 9.73 31.56
N TRP A 23 -7.22 8.54 31.10
CA TRP A 23 -8.23 8.39 30.04
C TRP A 23 -9.58 8.94 30.46
N LYS A 24 -10.01 8.69 31.69
CA LYS A 24 -11.28 9.19 32.22
C LYS A 24 -11.26 10.72 32.35
N GLU A 25 -10.16 11.28 32.85
CA GLU A 25 -9.98 12.74 32.93
C GLU A 25 -10.05 13.38 31.56
N LEU A 26 -9.40 12.80 30.55
CA LEU A 26 -9.45 13.28 29.17
C LEU A 26 -10.89 13.25 28.61
N ASP A 27 -11.63 12.17 28.86
CA ASP A 27 -13.01 12.02 28.41
C ASP A 27 -13.92 13.09 29.04
N GLU A 28 -13.76 13.34 30.35
CA GLU A 28 -14.48 14.41 31.07
C GLU A 28 -14.13 15.82 30.53
N GLN A 29 -12.87 16.06 30.20
CA GLN A 29 -12.43 17.32 29.60
C GLN A 29 -13.01 17.51 28.20
N ILE A 30 -13.01 16.45 27.37
CA ILE A 30 -13.61 16.48 26.03
C ILE A 30 -15.11 16.72 26.13
N ALA A 31 -15.80 16.07 27.04
CA ALA A 31 -17.24 16.27 27.26
C ALA A 31 -17.57 17.70 27.68
N LYS A 32 -16.70 18.33 28.48
CA LYS A 32 -16.90 19.69 29.00
C LYS A 32 -16.53 20.80 28.01
N PHE A 33 -15.42 20.66 27.31
CA PHE A 33 -14.82 21.72 26.50
C PHE A 33 -14.92 21.45 24.98
N GLY A 34 -15.26 20.25 24.57
CA GLY A 34 -15.20 19.80 23.18
C GLY A 34 -13.78 19.56 22.70
N ILE A 35 -13.67 19.24 21.41
CA ILE A 35 -12.39 19.07 20.70
C ILE A 35 -12.28 20.17 19.65
N ARG A 36 -11.11 20.78 19.55
CA ARG A 36 -10.85 21.82 18.54
C ARG A 36 -10.87 21.26 17.11
N ASN A 37 -10.36 20.04 16.92
CA ASN A 37 -10.20 19.41 15.62
C ASN A 37 -11.51 18.72 15.20
N ALA A 38 -11.91 18.88 13.94
CA ALA A 38 -13.05 18.16 13.37
C ALA A 38 -12.81 16.65 13.33
N THR A 39 -11.54 16.24 13.12
CA THR A 39 -11.08 14.85 13.10
C THR A 39 -9.70 14.76 13.74
N THR A 40 -9.39 13.65 14.39
CA THR A 40 -8.15 13.46 15.13
C THR A 40 -7.30 12.31 14.63
N THR A 41 -7.89 11.33 13.94
CA THR A 41 -7.19 10.14 13.50
C THR A 41 -7.29 9.94 11.99
N CYS A 42 -6.18 9.50 11.37
CA CYS A 42 -6.12 9.06 9.99
C CYS A 42 -5.09 7.93 9.83
N ILE A 43 -5.21 7.16 8.76
CA ILE A 43 -4.15 6.26 8.30
C ILE A 43 -3.68 6.78 6.95
N ALA A 44 -2.52 7.44 6.96
CA ALA A 44 -1.89 8.01 5.79
C ALA A 44 -1.11 6.94 5.00
N PRO A 45 -0.76 7.20 3.71
CA PRO A 45 0.01 6.24 2.89
C PRO A 45 1.38 5.87 3.45
N THR A 46 2.07 6.81 4.09
CA THR A 46 3.40 6.66 4.71
C THR A 46 4.49 6.08 3.79
N GLY A 47 4.36 6.24 2.46
CA GLY A 47 5.25 5.60 1.48
C GLY A 47 6.74 5.87 1.72
N THR A 48 7.13 7.14 1.80
CA THR A 48 8.54 7.52 1.99
C THR A 48 9.03 7.26 3.42
N ILE A 49 8.23 7.62 4.43
CA ILE A 49 8.67 7.47 5.82
C ILE A 49 8.75 6.01 6.26
N SER A 50 7.95 5.12 5.68
CA SER A 50 8.06 3.68 5.94
C SER A 50 9.38 3.10 5.43
N MET A 51 9.84 3.54 4.25
CA MET A 51 11.16 3.16 3.72
C MET A 51 12.30 3.65 4.63
N ILE A 52 12.23 4.90 5.10
CA ILE A 52 13.23 5.46 6.02
C ILE A 52 13.26 4.68 7.34
N ALA A 53 12.09 4.27 7.83
CA ALA A 53 11.95 3.51 9.08
C ALA A 53 12.17 2.00 8.92
N SER A 54 12.40 1.51 7.69
CA SER A 54 12.47 0.07 7.37
C SER A 54 11.26 -0.71 7.89
N ALA A 55 10.06 -0.12 7.73
CA ALA A 55 8.78 -0.68 8.17
C ALA A 55 7.80 -0.77 6.99
N SER A 56 6.72 -1.52 7.15
CA SER A 56 5.61 -1.52 6.17
C SER A 56 4.85 -0.19 6.19
N GLY A 57 4.32 0.22 5.04
CA GLY A 57 3.53 1.44 4.90
C GLY A 57 2.07 1.24 5.32
N GLY A 58 1.58 2.02 6.29
CA GLY A 58 0.18 2.02 6.70
C GLY A 58 -0.36 0.63 7.00
N VAL A 59 -1.47 0.27 6.35
CA VAL A 59 -2.13 -1.05 6.43
C VAL A 59 -1.96 -1.86 5.14
N GLU A 60 -0.93 -1.52 4.35
CA GLU A 60 -0.62 -2.22 3.11
C GLU A 60 0.18 -3.50 3.37
N PRO A 61 -0.11 -4.62 2.68
CA PRO A 61 0.83 -5.72 2.56
C PRO A 61 2.10 -5.24 1.84
N LEU A 62 3.20 -5.92 2.03
CA LEU A 62 4.40 -5.65 1.24
C LEU A 62 4.10 -5.86 -0.24
N PHE A 63 4.59 -4.96 -1.08
CA PHE A 63 4.43 -5.08 -2.53
C PHE A 63 5.23 -6.25 -3.10
N GLY A 64 6.41 -6.51 -2.54
CA GLY A 64 7.27 -7.64 -2.87
C GLY A 64 8.30 -7.87 -1.77
N LEU A 65 8.82 -9.09 -1.72
CA LEU A 65 9.83 -9.51 -0.74
C LEU A 65 11.26 -9.36 -1.24
N VAL A 66 11.43 -9.46 -2.56
CA VAL A 66 12.72 -9.33 -3.24
C VAL A 66 12.54 -8.48 -4.48
N PHE A 67 13.40 -7.50 -4.65
CA PHE A 67 13.45 -6.64 -5.83
C PHE A 67 14.79 -6.77 -6.52
N SER A 68 14.78 -6.70 -7.84
CA SER A 68 16.00 -6.53 -8.64
C SER A 68 16.14 -5.05 -9.00
N ARG A 69 17.31 -4.50 -8.73
CA ARG A 69 17.65 -3.12 -9.07
C ARG A 69 18.92 -3.11 -9.92
N LEU A 70 18.84 -2.49 -11.09
CA LEU A 70 20.03 -2.22 -11.91
C LEU A 70 20.76 -0.99 -11.34
N ILE A 71 22.03 -1.15 -11.00
CA ILE A 71 22.91 -0.04 -10.62
C ILE A 71 23.65 0.50 -11.83
N MET A 72 24.31 1.66 -11.68
CA MET A 72 24.83 2.48 -12.80
C MET A 72 25.80 1.77 -13.74
N ASP A 73 26.46 0.71 -13.31
CA ASP A 73 27.36 -0.11 -14.12
C ASP A 73 26.67 -1.29 -14.84
N GLY A 74 25.33 -1.38 -14.75
CA GLY A 74 24.54 -2.46 -15.30
C GLY A 74 24.53 -3.72 -14.43
N THR A 75 25.14 -3.69 -13.24
CA THR A 75 25.10 -4.79 -12.29
C THR A 75 23.69 -4.90 -11.68
N GLU A 76 23.15 -6.10 -11.66
CA GLU A 76 21.89 -6.41 -10.99
C GLU A 76 22.13 -6.63 -9.51
N MET A 77 21.51 -5.81 -8.67
CA MET A 77 21.54 -5.94 -7.21
C MET A 77 20.18 -6.41 -6.70
N LEU A 78 20.20 -7.46 -5.89
CA LEU A 78 19.01 -7.94 -5.20
C LEU A 78 18.83 -7.21 -3.88
N GLU A 79 17.68 -6.60 -3.70
CA GLU A 79 17.22 -6.02 -2.44
C GLU A 79 16.20 -6.97 -1.82
N VAL A 80 16.60 -7.64 -0.74
CA VAL A 80 15.77 -8.63 -0.03
C VAL A 80 15.23 -7.99 1.23
N ASN A 81 13.92 -8.15 1.48
CA ASN A 81 13.33 -7.72 2.76
C ASN A 81 14.11 -8.35 3.93
N PRO A 82 14.60 -7.56 4.89
CA PRO A 82 15.49 -8.06 5.93
C PRO A 82 14.85 -9.13 6.81
N ILE A 83 13.58 -8.98 7.16
CA ILE A 83 12.84 -9.95 8.00
C ILE A 83 12.69 -11.28 7.26
N PHE A 84 12.37 -11.23 5.97
CA PHE A 84 12.28 -12.43 5.13
C PHE A 84 13.64 -13.11 4.98
N LYS A 85 14.70 -12.32 4.78
CA LYS A 85 16.08 -12.82 4.66
C LYS A 85 16.51 -13.57 5.92
N ASP A 86 16.32 -12.95 7.10
CA ASP A 86 16.68 -13.54 8.38
C ASP A 86 15.89 -14.82 8.63
N TYR A 87 14.59 -14.82 8.36
CA TYR A 87 13.74 -16.00 8.45
C TYR A 87 14.24 -17.13 7.51
N ALA A 88 14.57 -16.81 6.27
CA ALA A 88 15.04 -17.80 5.29
C ALA A 88 16.39 -18.41 5.68
N ILE A 89 17.28 -17.62 6.29
CA ILE A 89 18.57 -18.10 6.82
C ILE A 89 18.33 -19.02 8.02
N GLU A 90 17.52 -18.60 8.99
CA GLU A 90 17.21 -19.37 10.20
C GLU A 90 16.58 -20.73 9.87
N HIS A 91 15.71 -20.77 8.85
CA HIS A 91 15.01 -21.99 8.42
C HIS A 91 15.75 -22.77 7.30
N GLY A 92 16.95 -22.34 6.93
CA GLY A 92 17.87 -23.12 6.08
C GLY A 92 17.49 -23.16 4.59
N PHE A 93 16.62 -22.28 4.08
CA PHE A 93 16.26 -22.27 2.66
C PHE A 93 16.79 -21.03 1.89
N TYR A 94 17.59 -20.17 2.52
CA TYR A 94 18.17 -19.02 1.82
C TYR A 94 19.20 -19.45 0.78
N SER A 95 19.04 -18.98 -0.45
CA SER A 95 20.08 -19.05 -1.50
C SER A 95 19.90 -17.89 -2.48
N GLU A 96 21.01 -17.43 -3.09
CA GLU A 96 20.95 -16.38 -4.11
C GLU A 96 20.09 -16.78 -5.31
N LYS A 97 20.15 -18.06 -5.70
CA LYS A 97 19.33 -18.60 -6.79
C LYS A 97 17.84 -18.46 -6.47
N LEU A 98 17.45 -18.82 -5.25
CA LEU A 98 16.06 -18.71 -4.80
C LEU A 98 15.62 -17.24 -4.72
N MET A 99 16.47 -16.35 -4.22
CA MET A 99 16.15 -14.91 -4.16
C MET A 99 15.96 -14.33 -5.57
N LYS A 100 16.76 -14.72 -6.55
CA LYS A 100 16.57 -14.34 -7.96
C LYS A 100 15.25 -14.84 -8.54
N GLU A 101 14.83 -16.04 -8.15
CA GLU A 101 13.54 -16.59 -8.60
C GLU A 101 12.37 -15.80 -7.98
N ILE A 102 12.43 -15.51 -6.69
CA ILE A 102 11.44 -14.69 -6.00
C ILE A 102 11.38 -13.26 -6.57
N ALA A 103 12.53 -12.69 -6.97
CA ALA A 103 12.57 -11.35 -7.55
C ALA A 103 11.77 -11.20 -8.84
N LYS A 104 11.55 -12.28 -9.60
CA LYS A 104 10.77 -12.25 -10.85
C LYS A 104 9.31 -11.90 -10.62
N THR A 105 8.74 -12.32 -9.50
CA THR A 105 7.34 -12.11 -9.14
C THR A 105 7.17 -11.23 -7.89
N GLY A 106 8.23 -11.07 -7.12
CA GLY A 106 8.22 -10.42 -5.79
C GLY A 106 7.54 -11.25 -4.70
N SER A 107 6.88 -12.36 -5.04
CA SER A 107 6.11 -13.24 -4.16
C SER A 107 6.75 -14.61 -4.01
N VAL A 108 6.49 -15.25 -2.88
CA VAL A 108 6.90 -16.65 -2.60
C VAL A 108 5.79 -17.67 -2.87
N ALA A 109 4.58 -17.22 -3.18
CA ALA A 109 3.38 -18.08 -3.24
C ALA A 109 3.55 -19.30 -4.16
N HIS A 110 4.19 -19.12 -5.31
CA HIS A 110 4.35 -20.14 -6.35
C HIS A 110 5.82 -20.54 -6.59
N VAL A 111 6.70 -20.21 -5.65
CA VAL A 111 8.13 -20.51 -5.81
C VAL A 111 8.48 -21.84 -5.15
N ASP A 112 9.07 -22.74 -5.94
CA ASP A 112 9.57 -24.02 -5.43
C ASP A 112 10.76 -23.82 -4.48
N GLY A 113 10.86 -24.66 -3.46
CA GLY A 113 11.94 -24.59 -2.48
C GLY A 113 11.67 -23.63 -1.31
N VAL A 114 10.55 -22.90 -1.31
CA VAL A 114 10.08 -22.14 -0.15
C VAL A 114 9.12 -23.02 0.66
N PRO A 115 9.35 -23.19 1.99
CA PRO A 115 8.45 -23.95 2.86
C PRO A 115 7.03 -23.35 2.91
N GLU A 116 6.02 -24.20 3.03
CA GLU A 116 4.61 -23.77 3.05
C GLU A 116 4.29 -22.81 4.20
N ASP A 117 4.93 -22.99 5.35
CA ASP A 117 4.77 -22.05 6.46
C ASP A 117 5.30 -20.65 6.12
N ALA A 118 6.44 -20.57 5.40
CA ALA A 118 6.96 -19.30 4.92
C ALA A 118 6.02 -18.64 3.90
N LYS A 119 5.44 -19.42 2.97
CA LYS A 119 4.44 -18.91 2.00
C LYS A 119 3.21 -18.32 2.70
N ARG A 120 2.79 -18.91 3.80
CA ARG A 120 1.64 -18.41 4.60
C ARG A 120 1.94 -17.13 5.37
N ILE A 121 3.19 -16.93 5.79
CA ILE A 121 3.61 -15.76 6.58
C ILE A 121 3.93 -14.58 5.66
N PHE A 122 4.68 -14.81 4.58
CA PHE A 122 5.22 -13.78 3.71
C PHE A 122 4.33 -13.55 2.48
N VAL A 123 3.07 -13.22 2.72
CA VAL A 123 2.08 -12.89 1.69
C VAL A 123 2.31 -11.46 1.19
N THR A 124 2.31 -11.26 -0.12
CA THR A 124 2.47 -9.95 -0.75
C THR A 124 1.15 -9.34 -1.22
N ALA A 125 1.17 -8.09 -1.66
CA ALA A 125 -0.03 -7.36 -2.06
C ALA A 125 -0.80 -8.05 -3.21
N HIS A 126 -0.11 -8.72 -4.11
CA HIS A 126 -0.74 -9.46 -5.23
C HIS A 126 -1.28 -10.83 -4.83
N ASP A 127 -0.80 -11.40 -3.72
CA ASP A 127 -1.29 -12.68 -3.21
C ASP A 127 -2.61 -12.52 -2.43
N VAL A 128 -2.94 -11.28 -2.01
CA VAL A 128 -4.16 -10.97 -1.27
C VAL A 128 -5.30 -10.67 -2.23
N SER A 129 -6.43 -11.35 -2.08
CA SER A 129 -7.60 -11.07 -2.92
C SER A 129 -8.17 -9.67 -2.67
N PRO A 130 -8.82 -9.04 -3.68
CA PRO A 130 -9.47 -7.74 -3.55
C PRO A 130 -10.44 -7.67 -2.37
N TYR A 131 -11.16 -8.74 -2.11
CA TYR A 131 -12.06 -8.86 -0.94
C TYR A 131 -11.34 -8.61 0.38
N TRP A 132 -10.19 -9.24 0.61
CA TRP A 132 -9.44 -9.08 1.85
C TRP A 132 -8.73 -7.73 1.97
N HIS A 133 -8.34 -7.13 0.85
CA HIS A 133 -7.87 -5.74 0.84
C HIS A 133 -8.95 -4.78 1.37
N VAL A 134 -10.18 -4.89 0.87
CA VAL A 134 -11.30 -4.06 1.32
C VAL A 134 -11.65 -4.37 2.77
N LYS A 135 -11.69 -5.64 3.18
CA LYS A 135 -12.00 -6.02 4.58
C LYS A 135 -10.96 -5.52 5.58
N MET A 136 -9.68 -5.54 5.23
CA MET A 136 -8.62 -4.96 6.06
C MET A 136 -8.84 -3.46 6.24
N GLN A 137 -9.08 -2.73 5.15
CA GLN A 137 -9.37 -1.31 5.19
C GLN A 137 -10.60 -1.00 6.04
N ALA A 138 -11.67 -1.79 5.91
CA ALA A 138 -12.90 -1.63 6.66
C ALA A 138 -12.68 -1.81 8.18
N ALA A 139 -11.88 -2.81 8.57
CA ALA A 139 -11.56 -3.04 9.97
C ALA A 139 -10.88 -1.84 10.62
N PHE A 140 -9.97 -1.16 9.90
CA PHE A 140 -9.33 0.07 10.39
C PHE A 140 -10.25 1.29 10.30
N GLN A 141 -11.10 1.38 9.27
CA GLN A 141 -12.02 2.50 9.10
C GLN A 141 -13.02 2.63 10.26
N LEU A 142 -13.42 1.52 10.88
CA LEU A 142 -14.29 1.54 12.08
C LEU A 142 -13.71 2.35 13.26
N HIS A 143 -12.40 2.56 13.26
CA HIS A 143 -11.67 3.20 14.36
C HIS A 143 -10.87 4.43 13.92
N THR A 144 -11.18 4.96 12.73
CA THR A 144 -10.45 6.08 12.14
C THR A 144 -11.44 7.15 11.72
N ASP A 145 -11.23 8.40 12.17
CA ASP A 145 -12.13 9.53 11.83
C ASP A 145 -12.08 9.87 10.34
N ASN A 146 -10.88 9.96 9.78
CA ASN A 146 -10.66 10.21 8.35
C ASN A 146 -10.63 8.91 7.54
N ALA A 147 -10.40 9.04 6.25
CA ALA A 147 -10.20 7.89 5.39
C ALA A 147 -8.93 7.11 5.75
N VAL A 148 -8.94 5.82 5.49
CA VAL A 148 -7.80 4.92 5.60
C VAL A 148 -7.19 4.76 4.22
N SER A 149 -5.91 5.08 4.08
CA SER A 149 -5.17 4.83 2.83
C SER A 149 -4.91 3.35 2.67
N LYS A 150 -5.47 2.79 1.62
CA LYS A 150 -5.28 1.39 1.24
C LYS A 150 -5.52 1.20 -0.24
N THR A 151 -4.59 0.51 -0.90
CA THR A 151 -4.71 0.12 -2.30
C THR A 151 -5.27 -1.30 -2.41
N VAL A 152 -6.23 -1.48 -3.30
CA VAL A 152 -6.65 -2.79 -3.78
C VAL A 152 -5.86 -3.10 -5.04
N ASN A 153 -4.94 -4.06 -4.95
CA ASN A 153 -4.09 -4.45 -6.07
C ASN A 153 -4.78 -5.54 -6.89
N PHE A 154 -4.89 -5.31 -8.19
CA PHE A 154 -5.47 -6.22 -9.16
C PHE A 154 -4.41 -6.73 -10.12
N GLU A 155 -4.56 -7.98 -10.51
CA GLU A 155 -3.80 -8.59 -11.60
C GLU A 155 -4.09 -7.89 -12.94
N GLU A 156 -3.19 -8.03 -13.91
CA GLU A 156 -3.32 -7.44 -15.24
C GLU A 156 -4.61 -7.86 -15.96
N HIS A 157 -5.04 -9.10 -15.77
CA HIS A 157 -6.24 -9.67 -16.40
C HIS A 157 -7.56 -9.31 -15.70
N ALA A 158 -7.52 -8.58 -14.59
CA ALA A 158 -8.72 -8.16 -13.88
C ALA A 158 -9.66 -7.36 -14.79
N THR A 159 -10.94 -7.68 -14.73
CA THR A 159 -11.99 -7.08 -15.55
C THR A 159 -12.56 -5.81 -14.92
N ARG A 160 -13.33 -5.06 -15.70
CA ARG A 160 -14.11 -3.91 -15.17
C ARG A 160 -15.08 -4.35 -14.07
N LYS A 161 -15.64 -5.56 -14.18
CA LYS A 161 -16.57 -6.11 -13.21
C LYS A 161 -15.88 -6.36 -11.86
N ASP A 162 -14.67 -6.92 -11.86
CA ASP A 162 -13.92 -7.15 -10.63
C ASP A 162 -13.63 -5.84 -9.88
N ILE A 163 -13.33 -4.78 -10.63
CA ILE A 163 -13.11 -3.45 -10.05
C ILE A 163 -14.43 -2.87 -9.51
N GLU A 164 -15.52 -2.99 -10.25
CA GLU A 164 -16.85 -2.56 -9.81
C GLU A 164 -17.27 -3.24 -8.51
N GLU A 165 -17.10 -4.56 -8.42
CA GLU A 165 -17.38 -5.34 -7.21
C GLU A 165 -16.56 -4.83 -6.00
N ALA A 166 -15.30 -4.44 -6.18
CA ALA A 166 -14.49 -3.86 -5.11
C ALA A 166 -15.01 -2.50 -4.65
N TYR A 167 -15.47 -1.64 -5.57
CA TYR A 167 -16.11 -0.36 -5.21
C TYR A 167 -17.42 -0.54 -4.47
N ILE A 168 -18.26 -1.48 -4.93
CA ILE A 168 -19.53 -1.82 -4.25
C ILE A 168 -19.25 -2.34 -2.85
N LEU A 169 -18.31 -3.28 -2.72
CA LEU A 169 -17.92 -3.85 -1.43
C LEU A 169 -17.38 -2.77 -0.47
N ALA A 170 -16.60 -1.81 -0.99
CA ALA A 170 -16.10 -0.68 -0.20
C ALA A 170 -17.25 0.19 0.32
N TYR A 171 -18.22 0.50 -0.52
CA TYR A 171 -19.43 1.24 -0.15
C TYR A 171 -20.25 0.51 0.92
N GLU A 172 -20.52 -0.78 0.73
CA GLU A 172 -21.28 -1.63 1.68
C GLU A 172 -20.57 -1.76 3.04
N ASN A 173 -19.25 -1.62 3.08
CA ASN A 173 -18.46 -1.63 4.32
C ASN A 173 -18.20 -0.22 4.89
N ASN A 174 -18.92 0.81 4.42
CA ASN A 174 -18.82 2.20 4.89
C ASN A 174 -17.41 2.79 4.81
N LEU A 175 -16.65 2.43 3.79
CA LEU A 175 -15.35 3.04 3.56
C LEU A 175 -15.50 4.48 3.05
N LYS A 176 -14.66 5.38 3.52
CA LYS A 176 -14.65 6.79 3.12
C LYS A 176 -13.92 7.04 1.81
N GLY A 177 -13.19 6.05 1.31
CA GLY A 177 -12.48 6.10 0.05
C GLY A 177 -11.90 4.75 -0.31
N ILE A 178 -11.50 4.58 -1.56
CA ILE A 178 -10.87 3.38 -2.09
C ILE A 178 -9.87 3.78 -3.17
N THR A 179 -8.72 3.11 -3.20
CA THR A 179 -7.75 3.20 -4.28
C THR A 179 -7.62 1.85 -4.94
N VAL A 180 -7.71 1.81 -6.26
CA VAL A 180 -7.49 0.59 -7.05
C VAL A 180 -6.27 0.77 -7.95
N TYR A 181 -5.47 -0.28 -8.06
CA TYR A 181 -4.35 -0.35 -8.98
C TYR A 181 -4.37 -1.70 -9.70
N ARG A 182 -4.46 -1.65 -11.03
CA ARG A 182 -4.34 -2.84 -11.87
C ARG A 182 -2.93 -2.90 -12.46
N ASN A 183 -2.28 -4.06 -12.33
CA ASN A 183 -0.95 -4.27 -12.85
C ASN A 183 -0.88 -3.95 -14.35
N ASN A 184 0.23 -3.41 -14.82
CA ASN A 184 0.46 -3.00 -16.22
C ASN A 184 -0.56 -1.98 -16.79
N SER A 185 -1.30 -1.24 -15.93
CA SER A 185 -2.24 -0.21 -16.40
C SER A 185 -1.60 1.14 -16.71
N ARG A 186 -0.31 1.33 -16.39
CA ARG A 186 0.46 2.55 -16.64
C ARG A 186 1.76 2.25 -17.37
N GLN A 187 2.19 3.15 -18.25
CA GLN A 187 3.47 3.04 -18.98
C GLN A 187 4.70 3.05 -18.06
N PHE A 188 4.64 3.79 -16.95
CA PHE A 188 5.69 3.82 -15.93
C PHE A 188 5.12 3.33 -14.60
N GLN A 189 5.66 2.22 -14.11
CA GLN A 189 5.33 1.69 -12.80
C GLN A 189 6.37 2.16 -11.78
N PRO A 190 5.97 2.68 -10.61
CA PRO A 190 6.91 3.12 -9.56
C PRO A 190 7.78 2.01 -8.99
N MET A 191 7.29 0.76 -9.04
CA MET A 191 8.01 -0.45 -8.66
C MET A 191 7.81 -1.50 -9.75
N ASN A 192 8.88 -1.94 -10.36
CA ASN A 192 8.88 -3.04 -11.31
C ASN A 192 9.37 -4.30 -10.60
N LEU A 193 8.57 -5.34 -10.61
CA LEU A 193 9.03 -6.71 -10.52
C LEU A 193 9.64 -7.02 -11.89
N ASP A 194 10.79 -7.66 -11.94
CA ASP A 194 11.69 -7.79 -13.10
C ASP A 194 10.97 -8.24 -14.39
N ASP A 195 10.42 -7.30 -15.15
CA ASP A 195 9.87 -7.55 -16.48
C ASP A 195 10.94 -7.19 -17.52
N LYS A 196 11.76 -8.17 -17.90
CA LYS A 196 12.58 -8.11 -19.12
C LYS A 196 11.69 -8.14 -20.37
N LYS A 197 10.80 -7.17 -20.54
CA LYS A 197 10.31 -6.85 -21.88
C LYS A 197 11.44 -6.14 -22.63
N LYS A 198 12.10 -6.88 -23.51
CA LYS A 198 12.99 -6.36 -24.54
C LYS A 198 12.31 -5.14 -25.14
N LYS A 199 12.89 -3.95 -24.95
CA LYS A 199 12.66 -2.83 -25.86
C LYS A 199 13.08 -3.32 -27.24
N THR A 200 12.13 -3.62 -28.08
CA THR A 200 12.37 -3.87 -29.51
C THR A 200 12.96 -2.57 -30.09
N GLU A 201 13.88 -2.71 -31.02
CA GLU A 201 14.59 -1.57 -31.68
C GLU A 201 13.66 -0.60 -32.40
N GLU A 202 12.37 -0.86 -32.48
CA GLU A 202 11.34 0.01 -33.07
C GLU A 202 10.98 1.19 -32.15
N ASP A 203 11.08 1.07 -30.81
CA ASP A 203 10.79 2.15 -29.86
C ASP A 203 11.85 3.27 -29.85
N LYS A 204 13.00 3.06 -30.52
CA LYS A 204 14.07 4.06 -30.61
C LYS A 204 13.89 5.07 -31.75
N LYS A 205 12.90 4.92 -32.61
CA LYS A 205 12.69 5.83 -33.79
C LYS A 205 11.62 6.89 -33.57
N GLU A 206 10.84 6.86 -32.49
CA GLU A 206 9.79 7.85 -32.22
C GLU A 206 10.18 8.97 -31.25
N GLU A 207 11.38 8.97 -30.68
CA GLU A 207 11.82 10.01 -29.74
C GLU A 207 12.40 11.28 -30.37
N THR A 208 12.23 11.51 -31.69
CA THR A 208 12.76 12.72 -32.37
C THR A 208 11.69 13.46 -33.14
N VAL A 209 10.58 13.84 -32.55
CA VAL A 209 9.79 14.99 -32.95
C VAL A 209 9.21 15.65 -31.71
N VAL A 210 9.95 16.59 -31.15
CA VAL A 210 9.41 17.53 -30.16
C VAL A 210 8.82 18.68 -30.93
N GLU A 211 7.51 18.73 -31.10
CA GLU A 211 6.80 19.95 -31.51
C GLU A 211 6.73 20.91 -30.31
N GLU A 212 7.13 22.15 -30.54
CA GLU A 212 7.04 23.25 -29.58
C GLU A 212 5.57 23.51 -29.18
N PRO A 213 5.27 23.87 -27.92
CA PRO A 213 3.90 24.14 -27.51
C PRO A 213 3.41 25.47 -28.09
N VAL A 214 2.33 25.39 -28.85
CA VAL A 214 1.55 26.55 -29.29
C VAL A 214 0.98 27.25 -28.06
N ALA A 215 1.29 28.53 -27.90
CA ALA A 215 0.76 29.39 -26.86
C ALA A 215 -0.78 29.44 -26.94
N SER A 216 -1.44 29.01 -25.87
CA SER A 216 -2.88 29.12 -25.70
C SER A 216 -3.24 30.54 -25.27
N GLU A 217 -4.08 31.21 -26.05
CA GLU A 217 -4.68 32.51 -25.74
C GLU A 217 -5.53 32.42 -24.47
N GLU A 218 -5.37 33.39 -23.57
CA GLU A 218 -6.19 33.55 -22.37
C GLU A 218 -7.63 33.97 -22.75
N PRO A 219 -8.67 33.36 -22.16
CA PRO A 219 -10.03 33.87 -22.35
C PRO A 219 -10.28 35.06 -21.40
N THR A 220 -10.43 36.24 -21.97
CA THR A 220 -10.97 37.42 -21.31
C THR A 220 -12.48 37.23 -21.09
N GLY A 221 -12.87 36.85 -19.87
CA GLY A 221 -14.26 36.75 -19.42
C GLY A 221 -14.56 37.72 -18.32
N GLU A 222 -15.36 38.77 -18.63
CA GLU A 222 -15.89 39.71 -17.63
C GLU A 222 -16.84 39.01 -16.66
N ILE A 223 -16.57 39.17 -15.37
CA ILE A 223 -17.47 38.71 -14.27
C ILE A 223 -18.56 39.76 -14.10
N LYS A 224 -19.81 39.45 -14.47
CA LYS A 224 -20.98 40.23 -14.08
C LYS A 224 -21.44 39.80 -12.71
N THR A 225 -21.31 40.69 -11.74
CA THR A 225 -21.95 40.63 -10.41
C THR A 225 -23.44 40.85 -10.50
N VAL A 226 -24.23 39.96 -9.91
CA VAL A 226 -25.60 40.17 -9.48
C VAL A 226 -25.67 39.81 -8.01
#